data_a2fd3ed03e46dcc0fb43e413aed9ad39
#
_entry.id   a2fd3ed03e46dcc0fb43e413aed9ad39
#
_cell.length_a   1.000
_cell.length_b   1.000
_cell.length_c   1.000
_cell.angle_alpha   90.00
_cell.angle_beta   90.00
_cell.angle_gamma   90.00
#
_symmetry.space_group_name_H-M   'P 1'
#
loop_
_entity.id
_entity.type
_entity.pdbx_description
1 polymer ?
#
loop_
_entity_poly.entity_id
_entity_poly.type
_entity_poly.pdbx_seq_one_letter_code
_entity_poly.pdbx_strand_id
1 'polypeptide(L)'
;MLFVSTTRHANPKTSSLLRSLWVPAALVALIGAAVRVGMLATVAAAQDDKLWGLLNKWDAKHYVEIARGGYFGADISTDGPVHETTMAFFPGFPFLVRAISSILGTGEAGTAIALNVLFSIALAAGVMALAAQMGMGKWAQVLSAVVVTSAPMSIVFSMPYTEALFGALAIWAVVALVGERWWAAAAYIFVAGLVRLTAVDLVAVFGLMVLLRARKNWRAWAAVAFSIVPLVGYLWWSSSHLKE
;
A
#
# COMPACT_ATOMS: atom_id res chain seq x y z
N MET A 1 -34.32 -13.10 30.52
CA MET A 1 -33.36 -12.11 30.01
C MET A 1 -32.03 -12.84 29.82
N LEU A 2 -31.86 -13.49 28.67
CA LEU A 2 -30.73 -14.36 28.36
C LEU A 2 -29.76 -13.58 27.44
N PHE A 3 -28.61 -13.20 27.97
CA PHE A 3 -27.48 -12.67 27.20
C PHE A 3 -26.86 -13.81 26.37
N VAL A 4 -27.18 -13.88 25.10
CA VAL A 4 -26.43 -14.74 24.16
C VAL A 4 -25.18 -13.96 23.74
N SER A 5 -24.06 -14.27 24.40
CA SER A 5 -22.72 -13.86 23.97
C SER A 5 -22.37 -14.65 22.71
N THR A 6 -22.57 -14.04 21.55
CA THR A 6 -22.05 -14.57 20.29
C THR A 6 -20.58 -14.20 20.15
N THR A 7 -19.68 -14.96 20.78
CA THR A 7 -18.28 -15.05 20.36
C THR A 7 -18.26 -15.69 18.98
N ARG A 8 -18.21 -14.87 17.91
CA ARG A 8 -17.92 -15.37 16.56
C ARG A 8 -16.51 -15.93 16.55
N HIS A 9 -16.37 -17.23 16.81
CA HIS A 9 -15.14 -17.95 16.48
C HIS A 9 -14.86 -17.76 14.98
N ALA A 10 -13.65 -17.34 14.65
CA ALA A 10 -13.19 -17.28 13.27
C ALA A 10 -13.40 -18.68 12.63
N ASN A 11 -14.22 -18.74 11.58
CA ASN A 11 -14.56 -20.00 10.93
C ASN A 11 -13.27 -20.64 10.40
N PRO A 12 -12.90 -21.86 10.81
CA PRO A 12 -11.65 -22.51 10.40
C PRO A 12 -11.49 -22.64 8.88
N LYS A 13 -12.59 -22.60 8.11
CA LYS A 13 -12.58 -22.56 6.65
C LYS A 13 -12.01 -21.24 6.10
N THR A 14 -12.15 -20.14 6.82
CA THR A 14 -11.61 -18.82 6.38
C THR A 14 -10.09 -18.78 6.49
N SER A 15 -9.51 -19.39 7.51
CA SER A 15 -8.05 -19.43 7.70
C SER A 15 -7.34 -20.33 6.68
N SER A 16 -7.94 -21.45 6.31
CA SER A 16 -7.40 -22.35 5.28
C SER A 16 -7.49 -21.73 3.87
N LEU A 17 -8.58 -21.03 3.57
CA LEU A 17 -8.73 -20.29 2.31
C LEU A 17 -7.67 -19.19 2.16
N LEU A 18 -7.43 -18.40 3.21
CA LEU A 18 -6.42 -17.36 3.15
C LEU A 18 -5.02 -17.95 2.88
N ARG A 19 -4.64 -19.05 3.54
CA ARG A 19 -3.37 -19.72 3.27
C ARG A 19 -3.24 -20.22 1.83
N SER A 20 -4.31 -20.67 1.20
CA SER A 20 -4.30 -21.18 -0.18
C SER A 20 -4.16 -20.09 -1.24
N LEU A 21 -4.34 -18.80 -0.90
CA LEU A 21 -4.27 -17.68 -1.85
C LEU A 21 -2.83 -17.18 -2.05
N TRP A 22 -1.93 -17.36 -1.08
CA TRP A 22 -0.59 -16.75 -1.13
C TRP A 22 0.30 -17.32 -2.24
N VAL A 23 0.23 -18.62 -2.52
CA VAL A 23 1.04 -19.24 -3.59
C VAL A 23 0.63 -18.71 -4.96
N PRO A 24 -0.65 -18.76 -5.39
CA PRO A 24 -1.04 -18.20 -6.68
C PRO A 24 -0.84 -16.66 -6.73
N ALA A 25 -1.02 -15.94 -5.63
CA ALA A 25 -0.73 -14.51 -5.58
C ALA A 25 0.76 -14.20 -5.80
N ALA A 26 1.64 -14.99 -5.19
CA ALA A 26 3.08 -14.88 -5.41
C ALA A 26 3.46 -15.17 -6.86
N LEU A 27 2.90 -16.21 -7.47
CA LEU A 27 3.12 -16.51 -8.89
C LEU A 27 2.68 -15.36 -9.80
N VAL A 28 1.48 -14.82 -9.60
CA VAL A 28 0.96 -13.67 -10.36
C VAL A 28 1.88 -12.46 -10.23
N ALA A 29 2.26 -12.11 -9.00
CA ALA A 29 3.09 -10.94 -8.74
C ALA A 29 4.52 -11.09 -9.31
N LEU A 30 5.14 -12.27 -9.14
CA LEU A 30 6.50 -12.54 -9.61
C LEU A 30 6.58 -12.63 -11.13
N ILE A 31 5.62 -13.31 -11.77
CA ILE A 31 5.56 -13.36 -13.25
C ILE A 31 5.32 -11.94 -13.78
N GLY A 32 4.39 -11.19 -13.20
CA GLY A 32 4.14 -9.80 -13.57
C GLY A 32 5.38 -8.92 -13.41
N ALA A 33 6.12 -9.07 -12.31
CA ALA A 33 7.37 -8.35 -12.09
C ALA A 33 8.44 -8.73 -13.13
N ALA A 34 8.61 -10.02 -13.42
CA ALA A 34 9.55 -10.50 -14.43
C ALA A 34 9.23 -9.95 -15.83
N VAL A 35 7.96 -9.93 -16.21
CA VAL A 35 7.51 -9.35 -17.49
C VAL A 35 7.80 -7.85 -17.55
N ARG A 36 7.43 -7.08 -16.52
CA ARG A 36 7.64 -5.63 -16.46
C ARG A 36 9.13 -5.27 -16.51
N VAL A 37 9.95 -5.94 -15.71
CA VAL A 37 11.40 -5.69 -15.69
C VAL A 37 12.04 -6.15 -17.02
N GLY A 38 11.60 -7.27 -17.59
CA GLY A 38 12.04 -7.72 -18.91
C GLY A 38 11.72 -6.71 -20.01
N MET A 39 10.49 -6.18 -20.05
CA MET A 39 10.11 -5.13 -21.00
C MET A 39 10.94 -3.86 -20.79
N LEU A 40 11.17 -3.45 -19.56
CA LEU A 40 12.00 -2.27 -19.27
C LEU A 40 13.47 -2.50 -19.68
N ALA A 41 13.98 -3.72 -19.54
CA ALA A 41 15.32 -4.09 -19.97
C ALA A 41 15.47 -4.02 -21.50
N THR A 42 14.44 -4.40 -22.27
CA THR A 42 14.46 -4.23 -23.74
C THR A 42 14.44 -2.76 -24.15
N VAL A 43 13.70 -1.90 -23.41
CA VAL A 43 13.71 -0.45 -23.64
C VAL A 43 15.07 0.14 -23.30
N ALA A 44 15.67 -0.27 -22.18
CA ALA A 44 17.01 0.18 -21.79
C ALA A 44 18.05 -0.16 -22.86
N ALA A 45 18.04 -1.40 -23.35
CA ALA A 45 18.95 -1.84 -24.41
C ALA A 45 18.74 -1.08 -25.74
N ALA A 46 17.49 -0.78 -26.09
CA ALA A 46 17.17 -0.03 -27.32
C ALA A 46 17.58 1.46 -27.25
N GLN A 47 17.68 2.03 -26.04
CA GLN A 47 18.04 3.43 -25.80
C GLN A 47 19.50 3.62 -25.36
N ASP A 48 20.29 2.54 -25.30
CA ASP A 48 21.65 2.52 -24.73
C ASP A 48 21.69 3.10 -23.30
N ASP A 49 20.63 2.82 -22.52
CA ASP A 49 20.46 3.28 -21.13
C ASP A 49 20.64 2.11 -20.15
N LYS A 50 20.88 2.42 -18.88
CA LYS A 50 21.01 1.41 -17.84
C LYS A 50 19.65 1.09 -17.23
N LEU A 51 19.27 -0.18 -17.20
CA LEU A 51 18.04 -0.65 -16.55
C LEU A 51 17.88 -0.08 -15.14
N TRP A 52 18.96 -0.03 -14.35
CA TRP A 52 18.94 0.53 -12.99
C TRP A 52 18.55 2.01 -12.97
N GLY A 53 19.02 2.79 -13.96
CA GLY A 53 18.63 4.19 -14.12
C GLY A 53 17.14 4.35 -14.41
N LEU A 54 16.60 3.48 -15.29
CA LEU A 54 15.18 3.49 -15.61
C LEU A 54 14.31 3.10 -14.42
N LEU A 55 14.72 2.14 -13.60
CA LEU A 55 14.00 1.73 -12.39
C LEU A 55 13.99 2.82 -11.30
N ASN A 56 14.92 3.77 -11.35
CA ASN A 56 15.03 4.86 -10.38
C ASN A 56 14.67 6.23 -10.96
N LYS A 57 13.87 6.26 -12.04
CA LYS A 57 13.39 7.52 -12.66
C LYS A 57 12.23 8.14 -11.88
N TRP A 58 11.99 9.42 -12.16
CA TRP A 58 10.89 10.25 -11.65
C TRP A 58 10.86 10.29 -10.11
N ASP A 59 9.72 10.05 -9.50
CA ASP A 59 9.52 10.14 -8.05
C ASP A 59 10.31 9.09 -7.25
N ALA A 60 10.77 8.00 -7.89
CA ALA A 60 11.57 6.96 -7.24
C ALA A 60 12.80 7.55 -6.53
N LYS A 61 13.45 8.55 -7.14
CA LYS A 61 14.61 9.24 -6.55
C LYS A 61 14.26 9.94 -5.24
N HIS A 62 13.12 10.61 -5.16
CA HIS A 62 12.70 11.33 -3.95
C HIS A 62 12.43 10.37 -2.79
N TYR A 63 11.77 9.23 -3.03
CA TYR A 63 11.57 8.22 -1.98
C TYR A 63 12.90 7.64 -1.48
N VAL A 64 13.86 7.40 -2.39
CA VAL A 64 15.19 6.90 -2.04
C VAL A 64 15.99 7.95 -1.28
N GLU A 65 15.94 9.23 -1.68
CA GLU A 65 16.60 10.34 -1.00
C GLU A 65 16.05 10.54 0.42
N ILE A 66 14.72 10.53 0.60
CA ILE A 66 14.09 10.62 1.93
C ILE A 66 14.49 9.41 2.79
N ALA A 67 14.55 8.22 2.20
CA ALA A 67 15.01 7.02 2.92
C ALA A 67 16.45 7.18 3.41
N ARG A 68 17.33 7.79 2.61
CA ARG A 68 18.75 7.99 2.92
C ARG A 68 18.98 9.11 3.92
N GLY A 69 18.45 10.29 3.65
CA GLY A 69 18.77 11.55 4.39
C GLY A 69 17.64 12.07 5.28
N GLY A 70 16.40 11.56 5.14
CA GLY A 70 15.21 12.18 5.74
C GLY A 70 14.77 13.42 4.98
N TYR A 71 13.85 14.20 5.57
CA TYR A 71 13.30 15.41 4.93
C TYR A 71 14.22 16.63 5.00
N PHE A 72 15.24 16.61 5.87
CA PHE A 72 16.14 17.72 6.14
C PHE A 72 17.60 17.39 5.74
N GLY A 73 17.78 16.47 4.81
CA GLY A 73 19.08 16.16 4.23
C GLY A 73 19.63 17.31 3.38
N ALA A 74 20.94 17.28 3.08
CA ALA A 74 21.64 18.38 2.39
C ALA A 74 21.04 18.75 1.02
N ASP A 75 20.41 17.77 0.35
CA ASP A 75 19.87 17.95 -1.00
C ASP A 75 18.34 18.15 -1.03
N ILE A 76 17.71 18.34 0.14
CA ILE A 76 16.26 18.46 0.29
C ILE A 76 15.91 19.89 0.69
N SER A 77 15.17 20.60 -0.17
CA SER A 77 14.65 21.94 0.09
C SER A 77 13.23 21.87 0.67
N THR A 78 12.99 22.66 1.73
CA THR A 78 11.65 22.94 2.27
C THR A 78 11.14 24.31 1.86
N ASP A 79 11.94 25.06 1.10
CA ASP A 79 11.66 26.41 0.64
C ASP A 79 11.02 26.33 -0.75
N GLY A 80 9.72 26.32 -0.85
CA GLY A 80 8.99 26.29 -2.10
C GLY A 80 7.57 25.75 -1.96
N PRO A 81 6.76 25.81 -3.02
CA PRO A 81 5.42 25.23 -3.02
C PRO A 81 5.46 23.75 -2.67
N VAL A 82 4.41 23.25 -1.97
CA VAL A 82 4.35 21.86 -1.49
C VAL A 82 4.61 20.84 -2.60
N HIS A 83 4.14 21.09 -3.82
CA HIS A 83 4.34 20.22 -4.97
C HIS A 83 5.79 20.15 -5.48
N GLU A 84 6.62 21.13 -5.12
CA GLU A 84 8.03 21.22 -5.49
C GLU A 84 8.96 20.75 -4.37
N THR A 85 8.41 20.34 -3.21
CA THR A 85 9.18 19.91 -2.05
C THR A 85 9.04 18.43 -1.79
N THR A 86 10.04 17.82 -1.16
CA THR A 86 10.01 16.43 -0.72
C THR A 86 8.92 16.15 0.33
N MET A 87 8.39 17.18 0.98
CA MET A 87 7.27 17.05 1.92
C MET A 87 5.92 16.70 1.24
N ALA A 88 5.84 16.77 -0.09
CA ALA A 88 4.73 16.17 -0.83
C ALA A 88 4.72 14.62 -0.76
N PHE A 89 5.87 14.01 -0.44
CA PHE A 89 6.04 12.56 -0.34
C PHE A 89 5.87 12.11 1.11
N PHE A 90 4.91 11.25 1.36
CA PHE A 90 4.55 10.77 2.70
C PHE A 90 5.60 9.83 3.30
N PRO A 91 5.79 9.83 4.65
CA PRO A 91 6.92 9.19 5.32
C PRO A 91 6.88 7.68 5.38
N GLY A 92 5.70 7.04 5.27
CA GLY A 92 5.52 5.63 5.59
C GLY A 92 6.41 4.70 4.77
N PHE A 93 6.46 4.89 3.45
CA PHE A 93 7.27 4.05 2.58
C PHE A 93 8.78 4.33 2.73
N PRO A 94 9.28 5.58 2.59
CA PRO A 94 10.71 5.82 2.68
C PRO A 94 11.29 5.49 4.06
N PHE A 95 10.57 5.72 5.16
CA PHE A 95 11.07 5.33 6.49
C PHE A 95 11.05 3.82 6.71
N LEU A 96 10.08 3.10 6.12
CA LEU A 96 10.12 1.63 6.11
C LEU A 96 11.35 1.13 5.32
N VAL A 97 11.61 1.70 4.14
CA VAL A 97 12.80 1.37 3.33
C VAL A 97 14.07 1.63 4.13
N ARG A 98 14.20 2.81 4.77
CA ARG A 98 15.33 3.16 5.63
C ARG A 98 15.55 2.15 6.75
N ALA A 99 14.49 1.79 7.46
CA ALA A 99 14.57 0.84 8.57
C ALA A 99 15.07 -0.54 8.10
N ILE A 100 14.50 -1.05 7.01
CA ILE A 100 14.87 -2.37 6.49
C ILE A 100 16.27 -2.36 5.87
N SER A 101 16.63 -1.33 5.09
CA SER A 101 17.97 -1.21 4.49
C SER A 101 19.06 -1.11 5.55
N SER A 102 18.80 -0.38 6.64
CA SER A 102 19.75 -0.28 7.77
C SER A 102 19.92 -1.59 8.51
N ILE A 103 18.86 -2.37 8.71
CA ILE A 103 18.93 -3.68 9.38
C ILE A 103 19.68 -4.69 8.50
N LEU A 104 19.46 -4.67 7.19
CA LEU A 104 20.03 -5.64 6.27
C LEU A 104 21.39 -5.22 5.71
N GLY A 105 21.83 -3.99 5.95
CA GLY A 105 23.06 -3.45 5.37
C GLY A 105 23.01 -3.32 3.84
N THR A 106 21.83 -3.06 3.25
CA THR A 106 21.58 -3.00 1.80
C THR A 106 21.31 -1.56 1.33
N GLY A 107 21.45 -1.29 0.03
CA GLY A 107 21.11 0.01 -0.53
C GLY A 107 19.58 0.25 -0.57
N GLU A 108 19.16 1.50 -0.32
CA GLU A 108 17.75 1.88 -0.19
C GLU A 108 16.93 1.56 -1.43
N ALA A 109 17.47 1.85 -2.63
CA ALA A 109 16.77 1.61 -3.88
C ALA A 109 16.50 0.11 -4.13
N GLY A 110 17.49 -0.76 -3.87
CA GLY A 110 17.32 -2.21 -3.96
C GLY A 110 16.32 -2.74 -2.94
N THR A 111 16.40 -2.25 -1.71
CA THR A 111 15.46 -2.59 -0.64
C THR A 111 14.02 -2.17 -1.00
N ALA A 112 13.84 -0.97 -1.55
CA ALA A 112 12.53 -0.48 -1.97
C ALA A 112 11.91 -1.36 -3.07
N ILE A 113 12.69 -1.76 -4.07
CA ILE A 113 12.25 -2.67 -5.14
C ILE A 113 11.87 -4.05 -4.57
N ALA A 114 12.68 -4.61 -3.67
CA ALA A 114 12.40 -5.90 -3.03
C ALA A 114 11.12 -5.85 -2.19
N LEU A 115 10.92 -4.77 -1.42
CA LEU A 115 9.70 -4.55 -0.66
C LEU A 115 8.47 -4.43 -1.57
N ASN A 116 8.60 -3.76 -2.71
CA ASN A 116 7.50 -3.63 -3.67
C ASN A 116 7.10 -4.95 -4.32
N VAL A 117 8.02 -5.89 -4.48
CA VAL A 117 7.67 -7.27 -4.86
C VAL A 117 6.81 -7.93 -3.79
N LEU A 118 7.18 -7.80 -2.51
CA LEU A 118 6.41 -8.35 -1.38
C LEU A 118 5.03 -7.70 -1.28
N PHE A 119 4.95 -6.37 -1.44
CA PHE A 119 3.67 -5.66 -1.44
C PHE A 119 2.80 -5.99 -2.64
N SER A 120 3.38 -6.26 -3.81
CA SER A 120 2.65 -6.74 -4.98
C SER A 120 2.05 -8.13 -4.75
N ILE A 121 2.74 -9.01 -4.03
CA ILE A 121 2.19 -10.30 -3.59
C ILE A 121 1.01 -10.07 -2.63
N ALA A 122 1.17 -9.17 -1.66
CA ALA A 122 0.11 -8.83 -0.71
C ALA A 122 -1.11 -8.19 -1.41
N LEU A 123 -0.87 -7.33 -2.41
CA LEU A 123 -1.91 -6.74 -3.25
C LEU A 123 -2.67 -7.83 -4.02
N ALA A 124 -1.97 -8.70 -4.72
CA ALA A 124 -2.58 -9.80 -5.47
C ALA A 124 -3.41 -10.73 -4.56
N ALA A 125 -2.87 -11.10 -3.38
CA ALA A 125 -3.57 -11.91 -2.39
C ALA A 125 -4.84 -11.19 -1.87
N GLY A 126 -4.79 -9.89 -1.63
CA GLY A 126 -5.93 -9.10 -1.20
C GLY A 126 -7.04 -9.02 -2.26
N VAL A 127 -6.67 -8.83 -3.53
CA VAL A 127 -7.62 -8.86 -4.66
C VAL A 127 -8.30 -10.22 -4.77
N MET A 128 -7.53 -11.31 -4.70
CA MET A 128 -8.08 -12.67 -4.71
C MET A 128 -8.99 -12.93 -3.51
N ALA A 129 -8.62 -12.44 -2.31
CA ALA A 129 -9.42 -12.56 -1.10
C ALA A 129 -10.74 -11.81 -1.22
N LEU A 130 -10.75 -10.60 -1.79
CA LEU A 130 -11.97 -9.84 -2.05
C LEU A 130 -12.86 -10.57 -3.06
N ALA A 131 -12.30 -11.04 -4.17
CA ALA A 131 -13.02 -11.81 -5.18
C ALA A 131 -13.63 -13.10 -4.59
N ALA A 132 -12.90 -13.78 -3.69
CA ALA A 132 -13.41 -14.95 -2.97
C ALA A 132 -14.57 -14.58 -2.03
N GLN A 133 -14.53 -13.45 -1.33
CA GLN A 133 -15.64 -12.95 -0.51
C GLN A 133 -16.89 -12.64 -1.34
N MET A 134 -16.71 -12.23 -2.60
CA MET A 134 -17.80 -12.00 -3.56
C MET A 134 -18.31 -13.30 -4.19
N GLY A 135 -17.83 -14.47 -3.78
CA GLY A 135 -18.27 -15.79 -4.30
C GLY A 135 -17.67 -16.16 -5.65
N MET A 136 -16.64 -15.45 -6.12
CA MET A 136 -16.01 -15.75 -7.42
C MET A 136 -15.22 -17.05 -7.39
N GLY A 137 -15.26 -17.81 -8.48
CA GLY A 137 -14.47 -19.03 -8.64
C GLY A 137 -12.96 -18.78 -8.71
N LYS A 138 -12.14 -19.81 -8.48
CA LYS A 138 -10.67 -19.69 -8.38
C LYS A 138 -10.03 -19.02 -9.60
N TRP A 139 -10.47 -19.34 -10.81
CA TRP A 139 -9.95 -18.70 -12.02
C TRP A 139 -10.25 -17.21 -12.08
N ALA A 140 -11.47 -16.80 -11.71
CA ALA A 140 -11.83 -15.39 -11.66
C ALA A 140 -11.04 -14.63 -10.58
N GLN A 141 -10.74 -15.25 -9.44
CA GLN A 141 -9.86 -14.67 -8.41
C GLN A 141 -8.46 -14.40 -8.97
N VAL A 142 -7.85 -15.39 -9.65
CA VAL A 142 -6.52 -15.23 -10.27
C VAL A 142 -6.55 -14.17 -11.36
N LEU A 143 -7.53 -14.19 -12.26
CA LEU A 143 -7.66 -13.21 -13.33
C LEU A 143 -7.84 -11.79 -12.78
N SER A 144 -8.62 -11.61 -11.71
CA SER A 144 -8.77 -10.30 -11.05
C SER A 144 -7.41 -9.78 -10.54
N ALA A 145 -6.59 -10.64 -9.93
CA ALA A 145 -5.25 -10.26 -9.49
C ALA A 145 -4.34 -9.93 -10.69
N VAL A 146 -4.38 -10.70 -11.78
CA VAL A 146 -3.63 -10.40 -13.00
C VAL A 146 -4.02 -9.04 -13.57
N VAL A 147 -5.32 -8.75 -13.70
CA VAL A 147 -5.81 -7.46 -14.23
C VAL A 147 -5.29 -6.29 -13.40
N VAL A 148 -5.38 -6.38 -12.06
CA VAL A 148 -4.95 -5.29 -11.17
C VAL A 148 -3.42 -5.10 -11.21
N THR A 149 -2.65 -6.20 -11.23
CA THR A 149 -1.18 -6.11 -11.20
C THR A 149 -0.54 -5.91 -12.57
N SER A 150 -1.31 -6.00 -13.66
CA SER A 150 -0.86 -5.80 -15.04
C SER A 150 -1.53 -4.60 -15.73
N ALA A 151 -2.23 -3.75 -14.98
CA ALA A 151 -2.83 -2.52 -15.50
C ALA A 151 -1.78 -1.60 -16.15
N PRO A 152 -2.17 -0.71 -17.07
CA PRO A 152 -1.28 0.34 -17.56
C PRO A 152 -0.60 1.04 -16.37
N MET A 153 0.63 1.43 -16.49
CA MET A 153 1.45 2.00 -15.39
C MET A 153 1.86 0.99 -14.28
N SER A 154 1.53 -0.30 -14.39
CA SER A 154 1.95 -1.29 -13.36
C SER A 154 3.48 -1.42 -13.20
N ILE A 155 4.26 -0.81 -14.08
CA ILE A 155 5.72 -0.71 -13.96
C ILE A 155 6.15 -0.10 -12.61
N VAL A 156 5.35 0.81 -12.04
CA VAL A 156 5.61 1.43 -10.72
C VAL A 156 5.65 0.42 -9.57
N PHE A 157 5.02 -0.75 -9.73
CA PHE A 157 5.13 -1.85 -8.76
C PHE A 157 6.52 -2.51 -8.74
N SER A 158 7.35 -2.24 -9.75
CA SER A 158 8.72 -2.73 -9.85
C SER A 158 9.78 -1.63 -9.64
N MET A 159 9.35 -0.43 -9.25
CA MET A 159 10.18 0.74 -8.97
C MET A 159 10.07 1.12 -7.48
N PRO A 160 10.97 1.97 -6.93
CA PRO A 160 10.86 2.53 -5.56
C PRO A 160 9.68 3.49 -5.42
N TYR A 161 8.46 3.00 -5.47
CA TYR A 161 7.21 3.77 -5.45
C TYR A 161 6.27 3.26 -4.35
N THR A 162 5.26 4.05 -3.98
CA THR A 162 4.31 3.74 -2.90
C THR A 162 3.12 2.91 -3.35
N GLU A 163 2.91 2.74 -4.65
CA GLU A 163 1.69 2.18 -5.23
C GLU A 163 1.44 0.73 -4.81
N ALA A 164 2.48 -0.10 -4.74
CA ALA A 164 2.33 -1.49 -4.32
C ALA A 164 1.92 -1.59 -2.84
N LEU A 165 2.58 -0.82 -1.96
CA LEU A 165 2.26 -0.75 -0.54
C LEU A 165 0.85 -0.18 -0.33
N PHE A 166 0.55 0.97 -0.92
CA PHE A 166 -0.75 1.61 -0.78
C PHE A 166 -1.88 0.72 -1.33
N GLY A 167 -1.69 0.14 -2.52
CA GLY A 167 -2.67 -0.79 -3.11
C GLY A 167 -2.92 -2.02 -2.24
N ALA A 168 -1.86 -2.60 -1.64
CA ALA A 168 -2.01 -3.70 -0.70
C ALA A 168 -2.82 -3.27 0.54
N LEU A 169 -2.48 -2.14 1.15
CA LEU A 169 -3.21 -1.62 2.32
C LEU A 169 -4.67 -1.32 1.98
N ALA A 170 -4.93 -0.68 0.85
CA ALA A 170 -6.27 -0.33 0.40
C ALA A 170 -7.14 -1.57 0.18
N ILE A 171 -6.65 -2.58 -0.55
CA ILE A 171 -7.45 -3.78 -0.82
C ILE A 171 -7.72 -4.58 0.46
N TRP A 172 -6.74 -4.70 1.37
CA TRP A 172 -6.95 -5.37 2.65
C TRP A 172 -7.88 -4.59 3.59
N ALA A 173 -7.89 -3.24 3.51
CA ALA A 173 -8.89 -2.43 4.18
C ALA A 173 -10.30 -2.76 3.65
N VAL A 174 -10.48 -2.82 2.33
CA VAL A 174 -11.77 -3.17 1.71
C VAL A 174 -12.20 -4.60 2.11
N VAL A 175 -11.29 -5.59 2.06
CA VAL A 175 -11.55 -6.96 2.55
C VAL A 175 -12.02 -6.97 4.00
N ALA A 176 -11.42 -6.13 4.84
CA ALA A 176 -11.80 -6.00 6.25
C ALA A 176 -13.17 -5.31 6.40
N LEU A 177 -13.45 -4.25 5.62
CA LEU A 177 -14.72 -3.53 5.62
C LEU A 177 -15.89 -4.42 5.18
N VAL A 178 -15.71 -5.18 4.09
CA VAL A 178 -16.72 -6.14 3.62
C VAL A 178 -17.01 -7.21 4.67
N GLY A 179 -15.98 -7.62 5.42
CA GLY A 179 -16.09 -8.54 6.56
C GLY A 179 -16.52 -7.90 7.87
N GLU A 180 -16.89 -6.61 7.90
CA GLU A 180 -17.28 -5.84 9.09
C GLU A 180 -16.23 -5.87 10.22
N ARG A 181 -14.94 -6.01 9.85
CA ARG A 181 -13.81 -6.01 10.79
C ARG A 181 -13.27 -4.59 10.95
N TRP A 182 -14.01 -3.75 11.66
CA TRP A 182 -13.80 -2.29 11.72
C TRP A 182 -12.39 -1.90 12.16
N TRP A 183 -11.85 -2.52 13.21
CA TRP A 183 -10.50 -2.21 13.71
C TRP A 183 -9.39 -2.71 12.79
N ALA A 184 -9.60 -3.83 12.07
CA ALA A 184 -8.65 -4.28 11.05
C ALA A 184 -8.64 -3.31 9.87
N ALA A 185 -9.80 -2.85 9.41
CA ALA A 185 -9.89 -1.81 8.39
C ALA A 185 -9.20 -0.52 8.84
N ALA A 186 -9.46 -0.08 10.07
CA ALA A 186 -8.83 1.11 10.65
C ALA A 186 -7.31 1.00 10.67
N ALA A 187 -6.75 -0.17 11.03
CA ALA A 187 -5.30 -0.38 11.05
C ALA A 187 -4.68 -0.27 9.64
N TYR A 188 -5.31 -0.86 8.62
CA TYR A 188 -4.83 -0.73 7.24
C TYR A 188 -4.91 0.72 6.75
N ILE A 189 -6.02 1.42 7.01
CA ILE A 189 -6.21 2.81 6.58
C ILE A 189 -5.27 3.75 7.36
N PHE A 190 -5.04 3.50 8.64
CA PHE A 190 -4.07 4.22 9.46
C PHE A 190 -2.68 4.19 8.83
N VAL A 191 -2.20 3.00 8.47
CA VAL A 191 -0.90 2.85 7.80
C VAL A 191 -0.92 3.49 6.41
N ALA A 192 -2.01 3.33 5.64
CA ALA A 192 -2.17 3.97 4.33
C ALA A 192 -2.10 5.50 4.41
N GLY A 193 -2.59 6.11 5.49
CA GLY A 193 -2.50 7.53 5.78
C GLY A 193 -1.08 8.05 5.99
N LEU A 194 -0.10 7.17 6.30
CA LEU A 194 1.33 7.50 6.31
C LEU A 194 1.99 7.34 4.94
N VAL A 195 1.28 6.75 3.96
CA VAL A 195 1.86 6.40 2.65
C VAL A 195 1.45 7.38 1.57
N ARG A 196 0.19 7.82 1.55
CA ARG A 196 -0.33 8.73 0.50
C ARG A 196 -1.52 9.55 1.00
N LEU A 197 -1.65 10.76 0.44
CA LEU A 197 -2.80 11.63 0.68
C LEU A 197 -4.13 10.98 0.27
N THR A 198 -4.13 10.18 -0.80
CA THR A 198 -5.31 9.46 -1.29
C THR A 198 -5.91 8.47 -0.29
N ALA A 199 -5.25 8.22 0.86
CA ALA A 199 -5.87 7.50 1.98
C ALA A 199 -7.14 8.19 2.52
N VAL A 200 -7.35 9.48 2.24
CA VAL A 200 -8.60 10.19 2.58
C VAL A 200 -9.82 9.52 1.95
N ASP A 201 -9.68 8.98 0.73
CA ASP A 201 -10.76 8.28 0.04
C ASP A 201 -11.16 6.99 0.78
N LEU A 202 -10.17 6.29 1.35
CA LEU A 202 -10.42 5.09 2.16
C LEU A 202 -11.12 5.43 3.46
N VAL A 203 -10.78 6.57 4.10
CA VAL A 203 -11.46 7.06 5.30
C VAL A 203 -12.92 7.40 4.97
N ALA A 204 -13.17 8.07 3.83
CA ALA A 204 -14.52 8.41 3.39
C ALA A 204 -15.37 7.15 3.13
N VAL A 205 -14.80 6.15 2.43
CA VAL A 205 -15.46 4.85 2.21
C VAL A 205 -15.73 4.14 3.53
N PHE A 206 -14.77 4.18 4.46
CA PHE A 206 -14.96 3.58 5.79
C PHE A 206 -16.10 4.25 6.56
N GLY A 207 -16.12 5.59 6.61
CA GLY A 207 -17.20 6.34 7.24
C GLY A 207 -18.57 6.01 6.64
N LEU A 208 -18.64 5.95 5.30
CA LEU A 208 -19.86 5.57 4.59
C LEU A 208 -20.30 4.13 4.95
N MET A 209 -19.39 3.17 4.99
CA MET A 209 -19.70 1.79 5.37
C MET A 209 -20.23 1.70 6.81
N VAL A 210 -19.65 2.44 7.75
CA VAL A 210 -20.13 2.50 9.13
C VAL A 210 -21.51 3.15 9.20
N LEU A 211 -21.74 4.23 8.46
CA LEU A 211 -23.04 4.89 8.38
C LEU A 211 -24.13 3.94 7.88
N LEU A 212 -23.83 3.16 6.85
CA LEU A 212 -24.81 2.26 6.22
C LEU A 212 -25.05 0.99 7.04
N ARG A 213 -24.01 0.42 7.68
CA ARG A 213 -24.08 -0.91 8.29
C ARG A 213 -23.98 -0.93 9.81
N ALA A 214 -23.41 0.10 10.43
CA ALA A 214 -23.08 0.12 11.85
C ALA A 214 -23.30 1.49 12.51
N ARG A 215 -24.26 2.29 12.02
CA ARG A 215 -24.44 3.69 12.44
C ARG A 215 -24.56 3.92 13.94
N LYS A 216 -25.09 2.96 14.68
CA LYS A 216 -25.25 3.02 16.15
C LYS A 216 -24.07 2.45 16.92
N ASN A 217 -23.08 1.89 16.23
CA ASN A 217 -21.91 1.27 16.86
C ASN A 217 -20.81 2.32 17.08
N TRP A 218 -20.73 2.86 18.29
CA TRP A 218 -19.73 3.87 18.63
C TRP A 218 -18.28 3.37 18.43
N ARG A 219 -18.02 2.05 18.62
CA ARG A 219 -16.68 1.44 18.39
C ARG A 219 -16.28 1.49 16.93
N ALA A 220 -17.22 1.35 16.00
CA ALA A 220 -16.96 1.49 14.57
C ALA A 220 -16.61 2.95 14.22
N TRP A 221 -17.31 3.93 14.80
CA TRP A 221 -16.98 5.35 14.63
C TRP A 221 -15.64 5.73 15.26
N ALA A 222 -15.30 5.15 16.42
CA ALA A 222 -13.98 5.33 17.03
C ALA A 222 -12.86 4.76 16.11
N ALA A 223 -13.12 3.64 15.44
CA ALA A 223 -12.19 3.08 14.48
C ALA A 223 -12.00 3.99 13.23
N VAL A 224 -13.08 4.63 12.74
CA VAL A 224 -12.99 5.66 11.68
C VAL A 224 -12.12 6.83 12.15
N ALA A 225 -12.41 7.38 13.33
CA ALA A 225 -11.65 8.50 13.89
C ALA A 225 -10.16 8.15 14.09
N PHE A 226 -9.86 6.94 14.55
CA PHE A 226 -8.50 6.47 14.69
C PHE A 226 -7.77 6.39 13.33
N SER A 227 -8.45 5.94 12.29
CA SER A 227 -7.83 5.71 10.98
C SER A 227 -7.33 6.98 10.29
N ILE A 228 -7.89 8.16 10.59
CA ILE A 228 -7.49 9.43 9.96
C ILE A 228 -6.30 10.11 10.67
N VAL A 229 -5.97 9.69 11.88
CA VAL A 229 -4.97 10.36 12.73
C VAL A 229 -3.61 10.57 12.03
N PRO A 230 -3.00 9.55 11.39
CA PRO A 230 -1.68 9.74 10.77
C PRO A 230 -1.71 10.66 9.57
N LEU A 231 -2.79 10.65 8.79
CA LEU A 231 -2.97 11.54 7.66
C LEU A 231 -3.01 13.00 8.11
N VAL A 232 -3.89 13.31 9.06
CA VAL A 232 -4.01 14.67 9.63
C VAL A 232 -2.73 15.08 10.34
N GLY A 233 -2.13 14.16 11.11
CA GLY A 233 -0.88 14.40 11.82
C GLY A 233 0.26 14.76 10.88
N TYR A 234 0.40 14.05 9.76
CA TYR A 234 1.44 14.37 8.77
C TYR A 234 1.17 15.70 8.06
N LEU A 235 -0.07 15.97 7.67
CA LEU A 235 -0.41 17.24 7.03
C LEU A 235 -0.18 18.43 7.95
N TRP A 236 -0.53 18.29 9.24
CA TRP A 236 -0.26 19.34 10.23
C TRP A 236 1.24 19.53 10.43
N TRP A 237 2.00 18.43 10.54
CA TRP A 237 3.45 18.50 10.69
C TRP A 237 4.11 19.13 9.47
N SER A 238 3.78 18.69 8.26
CA SER A 238 4.37 19.23 7.03
C SER A 238 4.06 20.72 6.86
N SER A 239 2.81 21.13 7.11
CA SER A 239 2.42 22.55 7.02
C SER A 239 3.18 23.44 8.00
N SER A 240 3.56 22.92 9.17
CA SER A 240 4.33 23.69 10.17
C SER A 240 5.81 23.87 9.79
N HIS A 241 6.31 23.13 8.79
CA HIS A 241 7.70 23.19 8.34
C HIS A 241 7.86 23.80 6.94
N LEU A 242 6.77 24.05 6.24
CA LEU A 242 6.80 24.79 4.98
C LEU A 242 6.76 26.30 5.32
N LYS A 243 7.65 27.05 4.70
CA LYS A 243 7.59 28.53 4.76
C LYS A 243 6.44 28.97 3.84
N GLU A 244 5.62 29.92 4.34
CA GLU A 244 4.62 30.62 3.55
C GLU A 244 5.27 31.53 2.49
#